data_4724b5d9c3cc7149c600ac20519a134b
#
_entry.id   4724b5d9c3cc7149c600ac20519a134b
#
_cell.length_a   1.000
_cell.length_b   1.000
_cell.length_c   1.000
_cell.angle_alpha   90.00
_cell.angle_beta   90.00
_cell.angle_gamma   90.00
#
_symmetry.space_group_name_H-M   'P 1'
#
loop_
_entity.id
_entity.type
_entity.pdbx_description
1 polymer ?
#
loop_
_entity_poly.entity_id
_entity_poly.type
_entity_poly.pdbx_seq_one_letter_code
_entity_poly.pdbx_strand_id
1 'polypeptide(L)'
;MALMLGATPIHAAADIPALLVQKHCDACHHVSSALIGPSYLAIATRYQADKAGIAEVLARKILLGGGGNWGVVPMVPNEHVTLEDARTIVRWILDLEPVETSN
;
A
#
# COMPACT_ATOMS: atom_id res chain seq x y z
N MET A 1 0.42 41.68 -2.57
CA MET A 1 -0.55 40.65 -2.70
C MET A 1 -0.02 39.33 -2.17
N ALA A 2 -0.70 38.81 -1.25
CA ALA A 2 -0.22 37.58 -0.63
C ALA A 2 -0.63 36.40 -1.48
N LEU A 3 0.31 35.66 -1.86
CA LEU A 3 0.04 34.46 -2.60
C LEU A 3 -0.25 33.37 -1.61
N MET A 4 -1.46 32.91 -1.61
CA MET A 4 -1.80 31.82 -0.77
C MET A 4 -1.36 30.54 -1.40
N LEU A 5 -0.29 30.06 -0.91
CA LEU A 5 0.11 28.74 -1.29
C LEU A 5 -0.70 27.79 -0.46
N GLY A 6 -1.66 27.18 -1.07
CA GLY A 6 -2.37 26.13 -0.40
C GLY A 6 -1.38 25.12 0.11
N ALA A 7 -1.59 24.68 1.31
CA ALA A 7 -0.78 23.62 1.83
C ALA A 7 -0.97 22.39 0.95
N THR A 8 0.08 21.98 0.30
CA THR A 8 0.01 20.76 -0.45
C THR A 8 -0.13 19.60 0.50
N PRO A 9 -0.90 18.61 0.13
CA PRO A 9 -1.01 17.44 0.98
C PRO A 9 0.38 16.88 1.24
N ILE A 10 0.61 16.55 2.47
CA ILE A 10 1.88 16.01 2.86
C ILE A 10 2.16 14.69 2.19
N HIS A 11 1.10 13.95 1.89
CA HIS A 11 1.26 12.63 1.31
C HIS A 11 1.11 12.68 -0.20
N ALA A 12 1.98 13.44 -0.83
CA ALA A 12 2.10 13.35 -2.27
C ALA A 12 2.67 11.99 -2.63
N ALA A 13 2.45 11.58 -3.87
CA ALA A 13 2.90 10.27 -4.32
C ALA A 13 4.41 10.08 -4.09
N ALA A 14 5.19 11.16 -4.17
CA ALA A 14 6.63 11.07 -3.97
C ALA A 14 7.01 10.70 -2.54
N ASP A 15 6.11 10.93 -1.59
CA ASP A 15 6.41 10.66 -0.19
C ASP A 15 5.99 9.26 0.25
N ILE A 16 5.35 8.49 -0.61
CA ILE A 16 4.83 7.19 -0.21
C ILE A 16 5.93 6.23 0.21
N PRO A 17 7.06 6.11 -0.51
CA PRO A 17 8.11 5.22 -0.03
C PRO A 17 8.58 5.56 1.38
N ALA A 18 8.68 6.86 1.70
CA ALA A 18 9.05 7.27 3.04
C ALA A 18 7.97 6.90 4.05
N LEU A 19 6.70 7.03 3.66
CA LEU A 19 5.58 6.66 4.51
C LEU A 19 5.60 5.17 4.82
N LEU A 20 5.92 4.34 3.83
CA LEU A 20 5.98 2.90 4.03
C LEU A 20 7.06 2.53 5.06
N VAL A 21 8.21 3.18 4.99
CA VAL A 21 9.27 2.95 5.97
C VAL A 21 8.83 3.44 7.34
N GLN A 22 8.25 4.63 7.39
CA GLN A 22 7.81 5.23 8.64
C GLN A 22 6.76 4.38 9.34
N LYS A 23 5.90 3.72 8.58
CA LYS A 23 4.83 2.89 9.14
C LYS A 23 5.23 1.43 9.23
N HIS A 24 6.49 1.11 8.94
CA HIS A 24 7.07 -0.24 9.11
C HIS A 24 6.50 -1.28 8.15
N CYS A 25 5.93 -0.86 7.04
CA CYS A 25 5.43 -1.79 6.04
C CYS A 25 6.58 -2.58 5.42
N ASP A 26 7.75 -1.94 5.31
CA ASP A 26 8.91 -2.57 4.69
C ASP A 26 9.50 -3.69 5.53
N ALA A 27 9.06 -3.87 6.76
CA ALA A 27 9.50 -5.01 7.56
C ALA A 27 9.01 -6.33 6.97
N CYS A 28 7.85 -6.31 6.30
CA CYS A 28 7.24 -7.53 5.78
C CYS A 28 6.98 -7.48 4.28
N HIS A 29 7.05 -6.32 3.68
CA HIS A 29 6.75 -6.14 2.26
C HIS A 29 7.90 -5.47 1.54
N HIS A 30 8.09 -5.87 0.30
CA HIS A 30 9.05 -5.25 -0.59
C HIS A 30 8.35 -4.91 -1.90
N VAL A 31 8.95 -4.04 -2.71
CA VAL A 31 8.31 -3.61 -3.94
C VAL A 31 8.10 -4.77 -4.90
N SER A 32 9.14 -5.58 -5.11
CA SER A 32 9.11 -6.59 -6.16
C SER A 32 9.40 -8.00 -5.67
N SER A 33 9.74 -8.18 -4.41
CA SER A 33 10.07 -9.51 -3.88
C SER A 33 9.17 -9.84 -2.71
N ALA A 34 8.81 -11.09 -2.60
CA ALA A 34 8.09 -11.54 -1.42
C ALA A 34 9.06 -11.61 -0.25
N LEU A 35 8.59 -11.16 0.90
CA LEU A 35 9.29 -11.34 2.16
C LEU A 35 8.37 -12.17 3.05
N ILE A 36 8.00 -11.63 4.20
CA ILE A 36 6.97 -12.25 5.02
C ILE A 36 5.62 -12.10 4.35
N GLY A 37 5.37 -10.91 3.77
CA GLY A 37 4.17 -10.65 3.01
C GLY A 37 4.44 -10.60 1.52
N PRO A 38 3.38 -10.49 0.71
CA PRO A 38 3.54 -10.39 -0.74
C PRO A 38 4.19 -9.07 -1.13
N SER A 39 4.85 -9.05 -2.30
CA SER A 39 5.39 -7.80 -2.80
C SER A 39 4.25 -6.86 -3.19
N TYR A 40 4.54 -5.56 -3.20
CA TYR A 40 3.54 -4.59 -3.61
C TYR A 40 3.12 -4.81 -5.07
N LEU A 41 4.07 -5.21 -5.93
CA LEU A 41 3.74 -5.50 -7.32
C LEU A 41 2.83 -6.72 -7.45
N ALA A 42 3.01 -7.71 -6.60
CA ALA A 42 2.13 -8.89 -6.61
C ALA A 42 0.71 -8.49 -6.22
N ILE A 43 0.59 -7.62 -5.24
CA ILE A 43 -0.73 -7.14 -4.81
C ILE A 43 -1.38 -6.36 -5.96
N ALA A 44 -0.63 -5.46 -6.59
CA ALA A 44 -1.15 -4.68 -7.70
C ALA A 44 -1.60 -5.59 -8.85
N THR A 45 -0.82 -6.59 -9.16
CA THR A 45 -1.14 -7.52 -10.24
C THR A 45 -2.40 -8.30 -9.94
N ARG A 46 -2.52 -8.78 -8.71
CA ARG A 46 -3.66 -9.61 -8.33
C ARG A 46 -4.99 -8.87 -8.44
N TYR A 47 -4.98 -7.58 -8.10
CA TYR A 47 -6.22 -6.82 -8.00
C TYR A 47 -6.40 -5.78 -9.10
N GLN A 48 -5.60 -5.86 -10.17
CA GLN A 48 -5.66 -4.84 -11.21
C GLN A 48 -7.01 -4.76 -11.91
N ALA A 49 -7.78 -5.84 -11.90
CA ALA A 49 -9.07 -5.86 -12.58
C ALA A 49 -10.19 -5.19 -11.77
N ASP A 50 -9.95 -4.96 -10.47
CA ASP A 50 -10.99 -4.39 -9.62
C ASP A 50 -10.39 -3.47 -8.56
N LYS A 51 -9.60 -2.51 -9.01
CA LYS A 51 -8.91 -1.62 -8.08
C LYS A 51 -9.89 -0.86 -7.19
N ALA A 52 -10.95 -0.33 -7.77
CA ALA A 52 -11.89 0.47 -7.00
C ALA A 52 -12.61 -0.39 -5.96
N GLY A 53 -12.99 -1.60 -6.33
CA GLY A 53 -13.75 -2.45 -5.43
C GLY A 53 -12.91 -3.00 -4.28
N ILE A 54 -11.61 -3.22 -4.52
CA ILE A 54 -10.77 -3.83 -3.51
C ILE A 54 -10.08 -2.80 -2.60
N ALA A 55 -10.05 -1.53 -3.02
CA ALA A 55 -9.22 -0.54 -2.34
C ALA A 55 -9.56 -0.40 -0.86
N GLU A 56 -10.85 -0.26 -0.55
CA GLU A 56 -11.23 -0.08 0.84
C GLU A 56 -11.02 -1.35 1.67
N VAL A 57 -11.21 -2.50 1.05
CA VAL A 57 -10.96 -3.77 1.71
C VAL A 57 -9.49 -3.87 2.13
N LEU A 58 -8.59 -3.51 1.22
CA LEU A 58 -7.17 -3.56 1.51
C LEU A 58 -6.75 -2.53 2.55
N ALA A 59 -7.36 -1.34 2.50
CA ALA A 59 -7.04 -0.32 3.50
C ALA A 59 -7.42 -0.81 4.90
N ARG A 60 -8.58 -1.44 5.03
CA ARG A 60 -8.99 -1.96 6.32
C ARG A 60 -8.15 -3.16 6.73
N LYS A 61 -7.65 -3.92 5.76
CA LYS A 61 -6.74 -5.01 6.03
C LYS A 61 -5.46 -4.51 6.69
N ILE A 62 -4.95 -3.36 6.25
CA ILE A 62 -3.78 -2.77 6.88
C ILE A 62 -4.03 -2.51 8.35
N LEU A 63 -5.20 -1.97 8.67
CA LEU A 63 -5.51 -1.62 10.05
C LEU A 63 -5.81 -2.82 10.92
N LEU A 64 -6.55 -3.78 10.39
CA LEU A 64 -7.09 -4.88 11.17
C LEU A 64 -6.27 -6.15 11.06
N GLY A 65 -5.45 -6.24 10.03
CA GLY A 65 -4.68 -7.46 9.80
C GLY A 65 -5.53 -8.59 9.28
N GLY A 66 -4.99 -9.78 9.34
CA GLY A 66 -5.69 -10.98 8.93
C GLY A 66 -4.85 -11.84 8.02
N GLY A 67 -5.34 -13.00 7.65
CA GLY A 67 -4.58 -13.95 6.84
C GLY A 67 -5.47 -14.69 5.88
N GLY A 68 -4.85 -15.66 5.20
CA GLY A 68 -5.57 -16.56 4.32
C GLY A 68 -5.57 -16.17 2.86
N ASN A 69 -5.28 -14.92 2.54
CA ASN A 69 -5.31 -14.47 1.15
C ASN A 69 -3.99 -14.72 0.43
N TRP A 70 -2.90 -14.78 1.17
CA TRP A 70 -1.56 -14.91 0.62
C TRP A 70 -0.77 -16.00 1.34
N GLY A 71 -1.46 -17.02 1.82
CA GLY A 71 -0.83 -18.11 2.53
C GLY A 71 -1.25 -18.13 3.99
N VAL A 72 -0.49 -18.87 4.79
CA VAL A 72 -0.88 -19.14 6.16
C VAL A 72 -0.40 -18.08 7.14
N VAL A 73 0.61 -17.28 6.78
CA VAL A 73 1.15 -16.28 7.68
C VAL A 73 0.22 -15.08 7.68
N PRO A 74 -0.31 -14.68 8.83
CA PRO A 74 -1.22 -13.54 8.87
C PRO A 74 -0.45 -12.23 8.85
N MET A 75 -1.11 -11.18 8.36
CA MET A 75 -0.62 -9.83 8.50
C MET A 75 -1.05 -9.31 9.86
N VAL A 76 -0.12 -8.72 10.60
CA VAL A 76 -0.47 -8.16 11.90
C VAL A 76 -1.24 -6.86 11.73
N PRO A 77 -2.11 -6.52 12.69
CA PRO A 77 -2.78 -5.22 12.64
C PRO A 77 -1.79 -4.09 12.77
N ASN A 78 -2.03 -3.00 12.06
CA ASN A 78 -1.17 -1.83 12.10
C ASN A 78 -1.93 -0.69 12.77
N GLU A 79 -2.01 -0.72 14.09
CA GLU A 79 -2.83 0.23 14.83
C GLU A 79 -2.27 1.64 14.78
N HIS A 80 -1.02 1.78 14.43
CA HIS A 80 -0.36 3.09 14.32
C HIS A 80 -0.60 3.77 12.97
N VAL A 81 -1.36 3.15 12.08
CA VAL A 81 -1.66 3.69 10.75
C VAL A 81 -3.09 4.21 10.78
N THR A 82 -3.30 5.43 10.28
CA THR A 82 -4.66 5.95 10.17
C THR A 82 -5.32 5.36 8.93
N LEU A 83 -6.65 5.38 8.91
CA LEU A 83 -7.38 4.92 7.74
C LEU A 83 -7.03 5.75 6.51
N GLU A 84 -6.82 7.04 6.70
CA GLU A 84 -6.44 7.91 5.60
C GLU A 84 -5.09 7.50 5.02
N ASP A 85 -4.11 7.24 5.88
CA ASP A 85 -2.80 6.78 5.42
C ASP A 85 -2.91 5.43 4.74
N ALA A 86 -3.73 4.54 5.30
CA ALA A 86 -3.93 3.22 4.71
C ALA A 86 -4.52 3.35 3.30
N ARG A 87 -5.50 4.22 3.12
CA ARG A 87 -6.09 4.45 1.80
C ARG A 87 -5.07 5.01 0.83
N THR A 88 -4.23 5.92 1.29
CA THR A 88 -3.19 6.49 0.45
C THR A 88 -2.19 5.43 0.02
N ILE A 89 -1.77 4.60 0.96
CA ILE A 89 -0.84 3.51 0.67
C ILE A 89 -1.44 2.53 -0.33
N VAL A 90 -2.67 2.12 -0.12
CA VAL A 90 -3.34 1.17 -1.00
C VAL A 90 -3.47 1.72 -2.41
N ARG A 91 -3.83 3.00 -2.52
CA ARG A 91 -3.96 3.61 -3.84
C ARG A 91 -2.64 3.59 -4.59
N TRP A 92 -1.56 3.90 -3.89
CA TRP A 92 -0.23 3.86 -4.47
C TRP A 92 0.12 2.43 -4.93
N ILE A 93 -0.16 1.44 -4.08
CA ILE A 93 0.14 0.05 -4.42
C ILE A 93 -0.64 -0.37 -5.66
N LEU A 94 -1.95 -0.09 -5.68
CA LEU A 94 -2.79 -0.54 -6.78
C LEU A 94 -2.45 0.14 -8.10
N ASP A 95 -1.80 1.30 -8.03
CA ASP A 95 -1.38 2.02 -9.23
C ASP A 95 0.00 1.60 -9.73
N LEU A 96 0.68 0.74 -9.01
CA LEU A 96 1.94 0.22 -9.50
C LEU A 96 1.70 -0.61 -10.75
N GLU A 97 2.55 -0.40 -11.74
CA GLU A 97 2.44 -1.15 -12.97
C GLU A 97 3.32 -2.37 -12.88
N PRO A 98 2.75 -3.55 -13.06
CA PRO A 98 3.56 -4.76 -13.04
C PRO A 98 4.62 -4.66 -14.11
N VAL A 99 5.83 -5.02 -13.76
CA VAL A 99 6.88 -5.09 -14.75
C VAL A 99 6.58 -6.28 -15.63
N GLU A 100 6.41 -5.99 -16.91
CA GLU A 100 6.23 -7.08 -17.83
C GLU A 100 7.52 -7.81 -17.95
N THR A 101 7.51 -9.01 -17.51
CA THR A 101 8.64 -9.83 -17.78
C THR A 101 8.43 -10.34 -19.17
N SER A 102 9.06 -9.71 -20.05
CA SER A 102 9.06 -10.28 -21.34
C SER A 102 9.99 -11.45 -21.28
N ASN A 103 9.59 -12.45 -21.65
CA ASN A 103 10.49 -13.54 -21.73
C ASN A 103 10.52 -14.26 -22.86
#